data_0cb013d32776a1bebc348680aa66f52c
#
_entry.id   0cb013d32776a1bebc348680aa66f52c
#
_cell.length_a   1.000
_cell.length_b   1.000
_cell.length_c   1.000
_cell.angle_alpha   90.00
_cell.angle_beta   90.00
_cell.angle_gamma   90.00
#
_symmetry.space_group_name_H-M   'P 1'
#
loop_
_entity.id
_entity.type
_entity.pdbx_description
1 polymer ?
#
loop_
_entity_poly.entity_id
_entity_poly.type
_entity_poly.pdbx_seq_one_letter_code
_entity_poly.pdbx_strand_id
1 'polypeptide(L)'
;DGDGDLDLYVVSGGNEYSTRAPALLDRLYLNNGMGSFNQSTATLPHIYASGSCVAPADFDNDGDIDLFLGSRSVPWKYGLTPTSYLLENDGVGNFHIVTDDYNPQLASVGMVTDADWIDYDNDEDLDLIIVGEWMPVTVFQNNGTYLLDVTAKVGLGGTNGWWNCILTDDINGDGYLDLVVGNLGKNSKIWASESEPATIYIGDFDHNGLTEQIICYYKNGKSYPMVLRPDLIYQIPMLKDQFPTHADYAGKQITDIFTVDQLKNAITKNAYIFANSIFYGNETGTFRYQPLPAEAQFSPVYAIVSGDFNSDGWKDLLLGGNFYGVNPQRGRYDASHGVMLIGDGSNGFIPMSIQESGLNVTGQVRDIISITYQQGREAILFAKNNDKIQVYTVANN
;
A
#
# COMPACT_ATOMS: atom_id res chain seq x y z
N ASP A 1 -0.30 11.48 24.03
CA ASP A 1 0.50 11.74 25.24
C ASP A 1 -0.13 11.14 26.51
N GLY A 2 -1.20 10.33 26.34
CA GLY A 2 -1.88 9.63 27.45
C GLY A 2 -2.91 10.46 28.21
N ASP A 3 -3.29 11.62 27.73
CA ASP A 3 -4.24 12.53 28.41
C ASP A 3 -5.72 12.24 28.09
N GLY A 4 -5.99 11.33 27.16
CA GLY A 4 -7.31 10.81 26.80
C GLY A 4 -7.99 11.57 25.66
N ASP A 5 -7.32 12.49 25.01
CA ASP A 5 -7.79 13.09 23.76
C ASP A 5 -7.00 12.54 22.53
N LEU A 6 -7.45 12.84 21.31
CA LEU A 6 -6.79 12.34 20.11
C LEU A 6 -5.74 13.34 19.60
N ASP A 7 -4.49 12.91 19.59
CA ASP A 7 -3.39 13.62 18.98
C ASP A 7 -3.33 13.38 17.46
N LEU A 8 -2.54 14.18 16.74
CA LEU A 8 -2.39 14.06 15.28
C LEU A 8 -0.93 13.78 14.91
N TYR A 9 -0.67 12.62 14.36
CA TYR A 9 0.60 12.29 13.73
C TYR A 9 0.53 12.54 12.21
N VAL A 10 1.53 13.24 11.67
CA VAL A 10 1.61 13.56 10.25
C VAL A 10 2.86 12.92 9.65
N VAL A 11 2.64 11.86 8.87
CA VAL A 11 3.67 11.20 8.09
C VAL A 11 4.14 12.11 6.96
N SER A 12 5.44 12.22 6.80
CA SER A 12 6.08 13.03 5.76
C SER A 12 6.78 12.14 4.74
N GLY A 13 6.56 12.41 3.47
CA GLY A 13 7.19 11.67 2.38
C GLY A 13 7.29 12.50 1.12
N GLY A 14 8.04 12.01 0.17
CA GLY A 14 8.21 12.62 -1.14
C GLY A 14 9.48 12.13 -1.80
N ASN A 15 9.42 11.99 -3.13
CA ASN A 15 10.53 11.50 -3.92
C ASN A 15 11.36 12.64 -4.54
N GLU A 16 10.88 13.88 -4.43
CA GLU A 16 11.48 15.11 -4.95
C GLU A 16 12.52 15.74 -4.02
N TYR A 17 12.59 15.27 -2.78
CA TYR A 17 13.51 15.80 -1.75
C TYR A 17 14.82 15.02 -1.72
N SER A 18 15.89 15.64 -1.18
CA SER A 18 17.10 14.91 -0.85
C SER A 18 16.87 13.97 0.35
N THR A 19 17.69 12.94 0.50
CA THR A 19 17.55 11.90 1.53
C THR A 19 17.66 12.40 2.98
N ARG A 20 18.02 13.68 3.20
CA ARG A 20 18.09 14.33 4.52
C ARG A 20 17.39 15.68 4.53
N ALA A 21 16.37 15.84 3.69
CA ALA A 21 15.60 17.07 3.69
C ALA A 21 14.73 17.17 4.96
N PRO A 22 14.68 18.34 5.63
CA PRO A 22 13.79 18.52 6.78
C PRO A 22 12.31 18.28 6.46
N ALA A 23 11.92 18.38 5.20
CA ALA A 23 10.55 18.08 4.73
C ALA A 23 10.17 16.60 4.87
N LEU A 24 11.13 15.70 5.11
CA LEU A 24 10.91 14.29 5.37
C LEU A 24 10.76 13.96 6.86
N LEU A 25 10.89 14.95 7.74
CA LEU A 25 10.66 14.73 9.17
C LEU A 25 9.17 14.68 9.45
N ASP A 26 8.74 13.65 10.14
CA ASP A 26 7.38 13.50 10.63
C ASP A 26 7.07 14.51 11.74
N ARG A 27 5.80 14.74 11.99
CA ARG A 27 5.34 15.75 12.96
C ARG A 27 4.23 15.18 13.83
N LEU A 28 4.36 15.39 15.11
CA LEU A 28 3.33 15.11 16.10
C LEU A 28 2.71 16.42 16.56
N TYR A 29 1.39 16.48 16.60
CA TYR A 29 0.61 17.61 17.11
C TYR A 29 -0.24 17.12 18.26
N LEU A 30 0.04 17.63 19.45
CA LEU A 30 -0.71 17.34 20.66
C LEU A 30 -2.00 18.18 20.68
N ASN A 31 -3.11 17.53 20.91
CA ASN A 31 -4.41 18.15 21.11
C ASN A 31 -4.50 18.68 22.57
N ASN A 32 -5.46 19.48 22.87
CA ASN A 32 -5.72 19.97 24.21
C ASN A 32 -7.16 19.64 24.68
N GLY A 33 -7.79 18.62 24.10
CA GLY A 33 -9.16 18.23 24.33
C GLY A 33 -10.25 19.21 23.84
N MET A 34 -9.85 20.33 23.22
CA MET A 34 -10.76 21.34 22.68
C MET A 34 -10.59 21.57 21.19
N GLY A 35 -9.86 20.65 20.51
CA GLY A 35 -9.59 20.75 19.06
C GLY A 35 -8.52 21.77 18.67
N SER A 36 -7.65 22.18 19.61
CA SER A 36 -6.50 23.03 19.34
C SER A 36 -5.22 22.20 19.43
N PHE A 37 -4.47 22.17 18.33
CA PHE A 37 -3.30 21.34 18.17
C PHE A 37 -2.01 22.17 18.25
N ASN A 38 -1.04 21.69 19.05
CA ASN A 38 0.28 22.30 19.17
C ASN A 38 1.34 21.31 18.71
N GLN A 39 2.23 21.73 17.79
CA GLN A 39 3.29 20.86 17.31
C GLN A 39 4.28 20.55 18.45
N SER A 40 4.48 19.26 18.73
CA SER A 40 5.55 18.81 19.60
C SER A 40 6.90 18.87 18.85
N THR A 41 7.94 19.38 19.51
CA THR A 41 9.25 19.61 18.88
C THR A 41 10.36 18.69 19.40
N ALA A 42 10.06 17.85 20.41
CA ALA A 42 11.09 17.11 21.14
C ALA A 42 10.81 15.61 21.32
N THR A 43 9.64 15.14 20.86
CA THR A 43 9.11 13.81 21.20
C THR A 43 9.40 12.73 20.16
N LEU A 44 9.67 13.12 18.90
CA LEU A 44 9.95 12.18 17.82
C LEU A 44 11.45 12.06 17.53
N PRO A 45 11.96 10.85 17.23
CA PRO A 45 13.31 10.68 16.73
C PRO A 45 13.46 11.35 15.34
N HIS A 46 14.65 11.86 15.02
CA HIS A 46 14.91 12.50 13.72
C HIS A 46 15.08 11.46 12.61
N ILE A 47 13.98 10.95 12.09
CA ILE A 47 13.92 9.98 11.00
C ILE A 47 13.74 10.74 9.67
N TYR A 48 14.72 10.59 8.77
CA TYR A 48 14.66 11.14 7.41
C TYR A 48 14.25 10.02 6.43
N ALA A 49 13.00 9.62 6.47
CA ALA A 49 12.45 8.60 5.60
C ALA A 49 11.36 9.18 4.68
N SER A 50 11.16 8.60 3.51
CA SER A 50 9.97 8.90 2.72
C SER A 50 8.84 8.00 3.21
N GLY A 51 8.19 8.44 4.30
CA GLY A 51 7.08 7.75 4.93
C GLY A 51 5.86 7.64 4.01
N SER A 52 5.05 6.63 4.24
CA SER A 52 3.80 6.36 3.52
C SER A 52 2.62 6.16 4.44
N CYS A 53 2.83 5.48 5.55
CA CYS A 53 1.79 5.19 6.54
C CYS A 53 2.37 5.21 7.95
N VAL A 54 1.48 5.34 8.91
CA VAL A 54 1.71 5.09 10.34
C VAL A 54 0.57 4.20 10.84
N ALA A 55 0.91 3.12 11.52
CA ALA A 55 -0.05 2.25 12.19
C ALA A 55 0.17 2.34 13.71
N PRO A 56 -0.76 2.97 14.45
CA PRO A 56 -0.68 3.08 15.90
C PRO A 56 -1.27 1.85 16.59
N ALA A 57 -0.62 1.36 17.64
CA ALA A 57 -1.14 0.31 18.52
C ALA A 57 -0.35 0.26 19.83
N ASP A 58 -0.95 -0.26 20.88
CA ASP A 58 -0.27 -0.74 22.08
C ASP A 58 0.21 -2.17 21.77
N PHE A 59 1.39 -2.30 21.13
CA PHE A 59 1.83 -3.60 20.61
C PHE A 59 2.57 -4.45 21.64
N ASP A 60 3.02 -3.86 22.76
CA ASP A 60 3.70 -4.56 23.83
C ASP A 60 2.86 -4.68 25.13
N ASN A 61 1.60 -4.24 25.07
CA ASN A 61 0.61 -4.32 26.15
C ASN A 61 1.03 -3.55 27.41
N ASP A 62 1.76 -2.44 27.29
CA ASP A 62 2.16 -1.58 28.40
C ASP A 62 1.14 -0.47 28.72
N GLY A 63 0.15 -0.27 27.86
CA GLY A 63 -0.96 0.67 27.97
C GLY A 63 -0.77 1.97 27.22
N ASP A 64 0.34 2.14 26.51
CA ASP A 64 0.66 3.31 25.73
C ASP A 64 0.53 3.04 24.22
N ILE A 65 0.32 4.07 23.41
CA ILE A 65 0.20 3.89 21.95
C ILE A 65 1.55 4.06 21.31
N ASP A 66 2.00 3.00 20.68
CA ASP A 66 3.21 2.90 19.88
C ASP A 66 2.94 3.11 18.40
N LEU A 67 4.00 3.17 17.56
CA LEU A 67 3.86 3.45 16.15
C LEU A 67 4.72 2.51 15.30
N PHE A 68 4.12 1.89 14.29
CA PHE A 68 4.86 1.39 13.13
C PHE A 68 4.88 2.46 12.04
N LEU A 69 6.07 2.85 11.57
CA LEU A 69 6.28 3.81 10.48
C LEU A 69 6.71 3.08 9.21
N GLY A 70 5.79 2.97 8.26
CA GLY A 70 6.06 2.39 6.95
C GLY A 70 6.70 3.41 6.00
N SER A 71 7.77 3.01 5.30
CA SER A 71 8.44 3.82 4.30
C SER A 71 8.26 3.22 2.90
N ARG A 72 7.92 4.07 1.91
CA ARG A 72 7.62 3.60 0.55
C ARG A 72 8.82 3.64 -0.39
N SER A 73 9.67 4.63 -0.29
CA SER A 73 10.75 4.81 -1.27
C SER A 73 12.00 5.45 -0.66
N VAL A 74 13.14 5.13 -1.24
CA VAL A 74 14.34 5.94 -1.09
C VAL A 74 14.25 7.08 -2.10
N PRO A 75 14.31 8.36 -1.69
CA PRO A 75 14.23 9.49 -2.61
C PRO A 75 15.17 9.35 -3.81
N TRP A 76 14.65 9.57 -5.03
CA TRP A 76 15.34 9.42 -6.33
C TRP A 76 15.73 7.98 -6.73
N LYS A 77 15.48 6.97 -5.87
CA LYS A 77 15.91 5.59 -6.08
C LYS A 77 14.73 4.61 -5.92
N TYR A 78 13.70 4.80 -6.75
CA TYR A 78 12.53 3.91 -6.73
C TYR A 78 12.93 2.45 -6.89
N GLY A 79 12.29 1.57 -6.11
CA GLY A 79 12.57 0.14 -6.12
C GLY A 79 13.60 -0.31 -5.09
N LEU A 80 14.50 0.57 -4.62
CA LEU A 80 15.31 0.24 -3.44
C LEU A 80 14.42 0.19 -2.21
N THR A 81 14.71 -0.78 -1.33
CA THR A 81 14.01 -0.93 -0.07
C THR A 81 14.38 0.22 0.88
N PRO A 82 13.43 1.05 1.30
CA PRO A 82 13.66 2.06 2.32
C PRO A 82 13.67 1.42 3.72
N THR A 83 14.04 2.21 4.73
CA THR A 83 13.98 1.76 6.12
C THR A 83 12.63 2.11 6.72
N SER A 84 11.95 1.11 7.31
CA SER A 84 10.77 1.27 8.14
C SER A 84 11.14 1.17 9.62
N TYR A 85 10.32 1.68 10.52
CA TYR A 85 10.66 1.82 11.93
C TYR A 85 9.52 1.38 12.84
N LEU A 86 9.86 0.74 13.95
CA LEU A 86 9.00 0.54 15.09
C LEU A 86 9.41 1.52 16.17
N LEU A 87 8.46 2.28 16.71
CA LEU A 87 8.68 3.29 17.73
C LEU A 87 7.85 2.94 18.96
N GLU A 88 8.51 2.81 20.10
CA GLU A 88 7.90 2.62 21.42
C GLU A 88 7.72 3.97 22.09
N ASN A 89 6.55 4.18 22.68
CA ASN A 89 6.20 5.34 23.48
C ASN A 89 6.61 5.09 24.95
N ASP A 90 7.01 6.12 25.67
CA ASP A 90 7.39 6.02 27.08
C ASP A 90 6.25 6.40 28.05
N GLY A 91 5.00 6.46 27.55
CA GLY A 91 3.81 6.81 28.29
C GLY A 91 3.58 8.30 28.55
N VAL A 92 4.49 9.14 28.06
CA VAL A 92 4.35 10.59 28.13
C VAL A 92 4.58 11.25 26.77
N GLY A 93 4.49 10.46 25.69
CA GLY A 93 4.57 10.92 24.31
C GLY A 93 5.99 11.09 23.75
N ASN A 94 7.03 10.54 24.38
CA ASN A 94 8.35 10.45 23.76
C ASN A 94 8.54 9.10 23.11
N PHE A 95 8.98 9.09 21.85
CA PHE A 95 9.12 7.87 21.06
C PHE A 95 10.59 7.47 20.87
N HIS A 96 10.86 6.17 21.01
CA HIS A 96 12.17 5.57 20.85
C HIS A 96 12.14 4.53 19.72
N ILE A 97 13.22 4.48 18.90
CA ILE A 97 13.34 3.46 17.86
C ILE A 97 13.71 2.13 18.52
N VAL A 98 12.83 1.13 18.37
CA VAL A 98 12.99 -0.23 18.92
C VAL A 98 12.97 -1.32 17.85
N THR A 99 13.07 -0.96 16.57
CA THR A 99 12.98 -1.89 15.43
C THR A 99 13.95 -3.06 15.57
N ASP A 100 15.20 -2.80 15.94
CA ASP A 100 16.22 -3.84 16.06
C ASP A 100 16.03 -4.74 17.29
N ASP A 101 15.34 -4.26 18.31
CA ASP A 101 15.06 -5.01 19.54
C ASP A 101 13.97 -6.07 19.29
N TYR A 102 12.95 -5.74 18.50
CA TYR A 102 11.84 -6.64 18.18
C TYR A 102 12.10 -7.49 16.93
N ASN A 103 12.54 -6.89 15.83
CA ASN A 103 12.97 -7.62 14.62
C ASN A 103 13.76 -6.73 13.66
N PRO A 104 15.09 -6.92 13.49
CA PRO A 104 15.89 -6.14 12.55
C PRO A 104 15.45 -6.26 11.07
N GLN A 105 14.75 -7.34 10.68
CA GLN A 105 14.26 -7.52 9.31
C GLN A 105 13.12 -6.55 8.98
N LEU A 106 12.39 -6.10 9.99
CA LEU A 106 11.31 -5.11 9.83
C LEU A 106 11.83 -3.80 9.24
N ALA A 107 13.07 -3.40 9.57
CA ALA A 107 13.72 -2.22 8.98
C ALA A 107 13.82 -2.28 7.45
N SER A 108 13.88 -3.48 6.87
CA SER A 108 14.05 -3.71 5.43
C SER A 108 12.92 -4.54 4.81
N VAL A 109 11.71 -4.48 5.39
CA VAL A 109 10.57 -5.31 4.99
C VAL A 109 10.15 -5.11 3.54
N GLY A 110 10.27 -3.90 3.00
CA GLY A 110 9.88 -3.62 1.62
C GLY A 110 9.57 -2.14 1.37
N MET A 111 8.85 -1.89 0.28
CA MET A 111 8.34 -0.58 -0.10
C MET A 111 6.91 -0.46 0.43
N VAL A 112 6.78 -0.17 1.71
CA VAL A 112 5.52 -0.16 2.44
C VAL A 112 4.59 0.93 1.91
N THR A 113 3.32 0.64 1.77
CA THR A 113 2.27 1.60 1.40
C THR A 113 1.23 1.76 2.49
N ASP A 114 0.94 0.65 3.22
CA ASP A 114 -0.02 0.63 4.29
C ASP A 114 0.29 -0.50 5.29
N ALA A 115 -0.23 -0.40 6.50
CA ALA A 115 -0.07 -1.41 7.55
C ALA A 115 -1.20 -1.30 8.57
N ASP A 116 -1.49 -2.43 9.23
CA ASP A 116 -2.50 -2.51 10.28
C ASP A 116 -2.06 -3.47 11.39
N TRP A 117 -2.55 -3.26 12.60
CA TRP A 117 -2.33 -4.12 13.75
C TRP A 117 -3.60 -4.89 14.06
N ILE A 118 -3.51 -6.21 14.07
CA ILE A 118 -4.63 -7.11 14.34
C ILE A 118 -4.17 -8.33 15.11
N ASP A 119 -5.03 -8.90 15.93
CA ASP A 119 -4.85 -10.24 16.49
C ASP A 119 -5.40 -11.26 15.47
N TYR A 120 -4.50 -11.75 14.54
CA TYR A 120 -4.94 -12.62 13.44
C TYR A 120 -5.10 -14.09 13.84
N ASP A 121 -4.47 -14.52 14.93
CA ASP A 121 -4.50 -15.92 15.38
C ASP A 121 -5.21 -16.12 16.74
N ASN A 122 -5.82 -15.04 17.26
CA ASN A 122 -6.62 -15.00 18.51
C ASN A 122 -5.81 -15.40 19.75
N ASP A 123 -4.56 -14.93 19.86
CA ASP A 123 -3.70 -15.13 21.03
C ASP A 123 -3.65 -13.93 21.99
N GLU A 124 -4.46 -12.88 21.70
CA GLU A 124 -4.61 -11.62 22.46
C GLU A 124 -3.43 -10.64 22.28
N ASP A 125 -2.40 -10.96 21.48
CA ASP A 125 -1.33 -10.06 21.09
C ASP A 125 -1.63 -9.42 19.71
N LEU A 126 -1.32 -8.14 19.53
CA LEU A 126 -1.52 -7.48 18.23
C LEU A 126 -0.38 -7.81 17.28
N ASP A 127 -0.71 -8.39 16.14
CA ASP A 127 0.18 -8.74 15.05
C ASP A 127 0.24 -7.64 13.99
N LEU A 128 1.38 -7.50 13.32
CA LEU A 128 1.57 -6.48 12.31
C LEU A 128 1.39 -7.04 10.90
N ILE A 129 0.40 -6.51 10.18
CA ILE A 129 0.19 -6.79 8.75
C ILE A 129 0.70 -5.62 7.93
N ILE A 130 1.52 -5.91 6.91
CA ILE A 130 2.14 -4.89 6.06
C ILE A 130 1.86 -5.19 4.60
N VAL A 131 1.48 -4.17 3.85
CA VAL A 131 1.34 -4.23 2.39
C VAL A 131 2.21 -3.18 1.71
N GLY A 132 2.61 -3.45 0.46
CA GLY A 132 3.45 -2.52 -0.26
C GLY A 132 3.75 -2.92 -1.70
N GLU A 133 4.56 -2.11 -2.37
CA GLU A 133 4.95 -2.34 -3.76
C GLU A 133 6.08 -3.37 -3.86
N TRP A 134 5.96 -4.31 -4.79
CA TRP A 134 6.97 -5.35 -5.09
C TRP A 134 7.24 -6.31 -3.93
N MET A 135 6.30 -6.46 -3.02
CA MET A 135 6.42 -7.32 -1.84
C MET A 135 5.12 -8.12 -1.64
N PRO A 136 5.18 -9.23 -0.90
CA PRO A 136 3.97 -9.96 -0.50
C PRO A 136 3.15 -9.15 0.52
N VAL A 137 1.90 -9.51 0.72
CA VAL A 137 1.20 -9.19 1.96
C VAL A 137 1.96 -9.89 3.08
N THR A 138 2.51 -9.14 4.02
CA THR A 138 3.47 -9.62 5.00
C THR A 138 2.86 -9.63 6.38
N VAL A 139 3.07 -10.70 7.15
CA VAL A 139 2.55 -10.87 8.51
C VAL A 139 3.74 -11.08 9.46
N PHE A 140 3.82 -10.21 10.46
CA PHE A 140 4.70 -10.38 11.60
C PHE A 140 3.86 -10.76 12.82
N GLN A 141 3.98 -12.01 13.26
CA GLN A 141 3.36 -12.50 14.47
C GLN A 141 4.08 -11.93 15.69
N ASN A 142 3.33 -11.31 16.57
CA ASN A 142 3.81 -10.86 17.87
C ASN A 142 3.76 -12.01 18.89
N ASN A 143 4.62 -12.00 19.86
CA ASN A 143 4.59 -12.92 21.00
C ASN A 143 4.93 -12.21 22.32
N GLY A 144 4.72 -10.89 22.35
CA GLY A 144 5.00 -10.03 23.49
C GLY A 144 6.50 -9.73 23.73
N THR A 145 7.41 -10.33 22.92
CA THR A 145 8.86 -10.11 23.08
C THR A 145 9.54 -9.77 21.75
N TYR A 146 9.06 -10.32 20.67
CA TYR A 146 9.58 -10.06 19.31
C TYR A 146 8.49 -10.30 18.26
N LEU A 147 8.70 -9.71 17.09
CA LEU A 147 7.86 -9.85 15.91
C LEU A 147 8.47 -10.90 14.98
N LEU A 148 7.79 -12.01 14.72
CA LEU A 148 8.26 -13.11 13.86
C LEU A 148 7.61 -13.02 12.48
N ASP A 149 8.41 -12.94 11.40
CA ASP A 149 7.88 -13.07 10.04
C ASP A 149 7.32 -14.49 9.81
N VAL A 150 5.99 -14.56 9.70
CA VAL A 150 5.23 -15.79 9.44
C VAL A 150 4.59 -15.82 8.07
N THR A 151 4.89 -14.86 7.20
CA THR A 151 4.28 -14.66 5.88
C THR A 151 4.15 -15.94 5.05
N ALA A 152 5.22 -16.73 4.97
CA ALA A 152 5.20 -18.00 4.24
C ALA A 152 4.36 -19.06 4.95
N LYS A 153 4.40 -19.11 6.29
CA LYS A 153 3.65 -20.06 7.12
C LYS A 153 2.14 -19.85 6.97
N VAL A 154 1.68 -18.61 6.89
CA VAL A 154 0.26 -18.28 6.78
C VAL A 154 -0.26 -18.27 5.33
N GLY A 155 0.57 -18.70 4.35
CA GLY A 155 0.16 -18.86 2.95
C GLY A 155 0.31 -17.61 2.07
N LEU A 156 0.97 -16.57 2.54
CA LEU A 156 1.10 -15.28 1.84
C LEU A 156 2.44 -15.10 1.10
N GLY A 157 3.39 -16.03 1.19
CA GLY A 157 4.76 -15.89 0.67
C GLY A 157 4.90 -15.68 -0.84
N GLY A 158 3.86 -15.95 -1.64
CA GLY A 158 3.86 -15.78 -3.10
C GLY A 158 2.95 -14.66 -3.60
N THR A 159 2.53 -13.74 -2.72
CA THR A 159 1.52 -12.73 -3.01
C THR A 159 2.09 -11.38 -3.45
N ASN A 160 3.33 -11.33 -3.92
CA ASN A 160 3.95 -10.08 -4.34
C ASN A 160 3.09 -9.31 -5.35
N GLY A 161 2.78 -8.06 -5.02
CA GLY A 161 1.93 -7.17 -5.80
C GLY A 161 2.42 -5.73 -5.81
N TRP A 162 1.56 -4.84 -6.31
CA TRP A 162 1.66 -3.40 -6.11
C TRP A 162 0.52 -2.97 -5.21
N TRP A 163 0.58 -3.46 -3.97
CA TRP A 163 -0.44 -3.20 -2.97
C TRP A 163 -0.43 -1.73 -2.58
N ASN A 164 -1.62 -1.13 -2.40
CA ASN A 164 -1.77 0.30 -2.11
C ASN A 164 -2.34 0.57 -0.72
N CYS A 165 -3.28 -0.26 -0.28
CA CYS A 165 -3.98 -0.13 1.00
C CYS A 165 -4.46 -1.48 1.50
N ILE A 166 -4.77 -1.58 2.78
CA ILE A 166 -5.35 -2.75 3.42
C ILE A 166 -6.53 -2.34 4.29
N LEU A 167 -7.52 -3.21 4.36
CA LEU A 167 -8.60 -3.21 5.35
C LEU A 167 -8.62 -4.59 5.99
N THR A 168 -8.67 -4.64 7.30
CA THR A 168 -8.78 -5.86 8.10
C THR A 168 -10.15 -5.92 8.77
N ASP A 169 -10.92 -6.97 8.52
CA ASP A 169 -12.25 -7.14 9.10
C ASP A 169 -12.73 -8.59 8.91
N ASP A 170 -13.64 -9.07 9.75
CA ASP A 170 -14.36 -10.32 9.50
C ASP A 170 -15.48 -10.06 8.47
N ILE A 171 -15.14 -10.23 7.20
CA ILE A 171 -16.01 -9.87 6.07
C ILE A 171 -17.14 -10.88 5.84
N ASN A 172 -16.84 -12.15 6.09
CA ASN A 172 -17.78 -13.23 5.82
C ASN A 172 -18.57 -13.68 7.07
N GLY A 173 -18.26 -13.11 8.26
CA GLY A 173 -18.93 -13.41 9.53
C GLY A 173 -18.58 -14.77 10.12
N ASP A 174 -17.40 -15.34 9.78
CA ASP A 174 -16.98 -16.65 10.29
C ASP A 174 -16.16 -16.59 11.58
N GLY A 175 -15.87 -15.38 12.08
CA GLY A 175 -15.15 -15.11 13.31
C GLY A 175 -13.62 -15.04 13.15
N TYR A 176 -13.12 -15.10 11.93
CA TYR A 176 -11.70 -14.91 11.60
C TYR A 176 -11.51 -13.64 10.77
N LEU A 177 -10.42 -12.92 11.01
CA LEU A 177 -10.15 -11.69 10.29
C LEU A 177 -9.69 -11.97 8.85
N ASP A 178 -10.27 -11.23 7.92
CA ASP A 178 -9.94 -11.24 6.50
C ASP A 178 -9.13 -9.98 6.14
N LEU A 179 -8.33 -10.08 5.06
CA LEU A 179 -7.54 -8.96 4.55
C LEU A 179 -8.08 -8.55 3.18
N VAL A 180 -8.67 -7.37 3.07
CA VAL A 180 -9.08 -6.78 1.78
C VAL A 180 -8.00 -5.82 1.33
N VAL A 181 -7.37 -6.09 0.18
CA VAL A 181 -6.15 -5.39 -0.23
C VAL A 181 -6.31 -4.74 -1.60
N GLY A 182 -6.10 -3.42 -1.65
CA GLY A 182 -6.11 -2.64 -2.87
C GLY A 182 -4.80 -2.79 -3.65
N ASN A 183 -4.90 -2.87 -4.99
CA ASN A 183 -3.77 -3.04 -5.90
C ASN A 183 -3.97 -2.17 -7.16
N LEU A 184 -3.16 -2.39 -8.19
CA LEU A 184 -3.25 -1.73 -9.50
C LEU A 184 -4.57 -2.01 -10.25
N GLY A 185 -5.18 -3.17 -10.01
CA GLY A 185 -6.30 -3.67 -10.80
C GLY A 185 -5.84 -4.34 -12.11
N LYS A 186 -6.81 -4.93 -12.83
CA LYS A 186 -6.54 -5.68 -14.07
C LYS A 186 -6.73 -4.85 -15.35
N ASN A 187 -7.25 -3.62 -15.26
CA ASN A 187 -7.39 -2.72 -16.40
C ASN A 187 -6.10 -1.92 -16.63
N SER A 188 -5.01 -2.63 -16.84
CA SER A 188 -3.67 -2.08 -17.02
C SER A 188 -3.00 -2.70 -18.27
N LYS A 189 -2.00 -1.99 -18.79
CA LYS A 189 -1.13 -2.53 -19.85
C LYS A 189 -0.13 -3.56 -19.34
N ILE A 190 0.01 -3.65 -18.03
CA ILE A 190 0.92 -4.58 -17.34
C ILE A 190 0.10 -5.74 -16.80
N TRP A 191 0.51 -6.94 -17.16
CA TRP A 191 -0.05 -8.19 -16.67
C TRP A 191 1.05 -8.92 -15.92
N ALA A 192 0.68 -9.63 -14.88
CA ALA A 192 1.60 -10.43 -14.11
C ALA A 192 0.94 -11.76 -13.70
N SER A 193 1.77 -12.77 -13.59
CA SER A 193 1.46 -14.07 -13.02
C SER A 193 2.73 -14.65 -12.42
N GLU A 194 2.62 -15.77 -11.74
CA GLU A 194 3.79 -16.48 -11.19
C GLU A 194 4.79 -16.89 -12.28
N SER A 195 4.30 -17.34 -13.45
CA SER A 195 5.15 -17.75 -14.57
C SER A 195 5.65 -16.58 -15.44
N GLU A 196 4.92 -15.47 -15.47
CA GLU A 196 5.24 -14.25 -16.23
C GLU A 196 5.13 -13.02 -15.32
N PRO A 197 6.07 -12.84 -14.36
CA PRO A 197 6.00 -11.74 -13.42
C PRO A 197 6.27 -10.38 -14.06
N ALA A 198 5.68 -9.33 -13.53
CA ALA A 198 6.25 -8.00 -13.72
C ALA A 198 7.54 -7.93 -12.89
N THR A 199 8.60 -7.40 -13.48
CA THR A 199 9.93 -7.40 -12.85
C THR A 199 10.51 -5.98 -12.90
N ILE A 200 11.11 -5.55 -11.80
CA ILE A 200 11.94 -4.34 -11.79
C ILE A 200 13.41 -4.72 -11.60
N TYR A 201 14.27 -4.21 -12.49
CA TYR A 201 15.71 -4.28 -12.38
C TYR A 201 16.25 -2.95 -11.92
N ILE A 202 17.08 -2.96 -10.87
CA ILE A 202 17.58 -1.77 -10.21
C ILE A 202 19.11 -1.88 -10.12
N GLY A 203 19.83 -0.95 -10.74
CA GLY A 203 21.29 -0.98 -10.74
C GLY A 203 21.89 0.23 -11.43
N ASP A 204 23.18 0.38 -11.33
CA ASP A 204 23.98 1.33 -12.11
C ASP A 204 24.45 0.65 -13.39
N PHE A 205 23.63 0.77 -14.46
CA PHE A 205 23.84 0.03 -15.72
C PHE A 205 24.91 0.67 -16.62
N ASP A 206 25.24 1.93 -16.43
CA ASP A 206 26.24 2.66 -17.21
C ASP A 206 27.48 3.08 -16.43
N HIS A 207 27.56 2.66 -15.14
CA HIS A 207 28.66 2.91 -14.23
C HIS A 207 28.94 4.40 -13.98
N ASN A 208 27.86 5.19 -13.93
CA ASN A 208 27.95 6.64 -13.64
C ASN A 208 27.76 6.98 -12.16
N GLY A 209 27.49 5.99 -11.29
CA GLY A 209 27.26 6.13 -9.86
C GLY A 209 25.81 6.46 -9.50
N LEU A 210 24.91 6.56 -10.48
CA LEU A 210 23.47 6.71 -10.27
C LEU A 210 22.79 5.33 -10.38
N THR A 211 21.56 5.25 -9.91
CA THR A 211 20.80 4.01 -9.95
C THR A 211 19.64 4.16 -10.92
N GLU A 212 19.60 3.33 -11.95
CA GLU A 212 18.49 3.26 -12.88
C GLU A 212 17.50 2.20 -12.46
N GLN A 213 16.23 2.38 -12.86
CA GLN A 213 15.12 1.48 -12.57
C GLN A 213 14.41 1.11 -13.85
N ILE A 214 14.38 -0.18 -14.18
CA ILE A 214 13.81 -0.67 -15.44
C ILE A 214 12.73 -1.69 -15.12
N ILE A 215 11.47 -1.25 -15.23
CA ILE A 215 10.32 -2.12 -15.09
C ILE A 215 10.10 -2.87 -16.40
N CYS A 216 9.93 -4.19 -16.29
CA CYS A 216 9.64 -5.09 -17.40
C CYS A 216 8.33 -5.82 -17.17
N TYR A 217 7.69 -6.21 -18.25
CA TYR A 217 6.50 -7.05 -18.26
C TYR A 217 6.57 -8.07 -19.38
N TYR A 218 5.85 -9.16 -19.23
CA TYR A 218 5.79 -10.21 -20.25
C TYR A 218 4.70 -9.92 -21.29
N LYS A 219 5.03 -10.27 -22.55
CA LYS A 219 4.08 -10.32 -23.64
C LYS A 219 4.46 -11.48 -24.56
N ASN A 220 3.57 -12.44 -24.71
CA ASN A 220 3.79 -13.65 -25.52
C ASN A 220 5.08 -14.40 -25.12
N GLY A 221 5.29 -14.63 -23.83
CA GLY A 221 6.43 -15.37 -23.29
C GLY A 221 7.77 -14.63 -23.32
N LYS A 222 7.77 -13.32 -23.59
CA LYS A 222 8.98 -12.50 -23.69
C LYS A 222 8.89 -11.28 -22.80
N SER A 223 9.97 -10.98 -22.07
CA SER A 223 10.07 -9.84 -21.17
C SER A 223 10.55 -8.58 -21.90
N TYR A 224 9.73 -7.53 -21.84
CA TYR A 224 9.98 -6.24 -22.49
C TYR A 224 10.07 -5.12 -21.45
N PRO A 225 11.01 -4.16 -21.62
CA PRO A 225 11.03 -2.97 -20.80
C PRO A 225 9.79 -2.11 -21.07
N MET A 226 9.22 -1.58 -20.00
CA MET A 226 8.07 -0.69 -20.03
C MET A 226 8.45 0.74 -20.43
N VAL A 227 9.70 1.11 -20.22
CA VAL A 227 10.26 2.43 -20.52
C VAL A 227 10.36 2.63 -22.05
N LEU A 228 10.04 3.84 -22.52
CA LEU A 228 10.22 4.20 -23.91
C LEU A 228 11.67 4.59 -24.21
N ARG A 229 12.05 4.47 -25.49
CA ARG A 229 13.41 4.80 -25.92
C ARG A 229 13.92 6.18 -25.45
N PRO A 230 13.17 7.29 -25.60
CA PRO A 230 13.64 8.60 -25.16
C PRO A 230 13.96 8.63 -23.66
N ASP A 231 13.09 8.05 -22.84
CA ASP A 231 13.23 8.04 -21.39
C ASP A 231 14.40 7.14 -20.97
N LEU A 232 14.57 5.98 -21.65
CA LEU A 232 15.69 5.07 -21.40
C LEU A 232 17.04 5.72 -21.73
N ILE A 233 17.14 6.40 -22.90
CA ILE A 233 18.36 7.09 -23.32
C ILE A 233 18.64 8.32 -22.42
N TYR A 234 17.59 8.95 -21.88
CA TYR A 234 17.77 10.03 -20.90
C TYR A 234 18.40 9.51 -19.61
N GLN A 235 17.98 8.32 -19.15
CA GLN A 235 18.57 7.67 -17.98
C GLN A 235 19.97 7.10 -18.26
N ILE A 236 20.15 6.45 -19.42
CA ILE A 236 21.36 5.71 -19.82
C ILE A 236 21.85 6.22 -21.19
N PRO A 237 22.59 7.36 -21.23
CA PRO A 237 22.96 8.02 -22.51
C PRO A 237 23.76 7.15 -23.47
N MET A 238 24.55 6.20 -22.97
CA MET A 238 25.36 5.30 -23.80
C MET A 238 24.53 4.41 -24.73
N LEU A 239 23.26 4.14 -24.40
CA LEU A 239 22.36 3.35 -25.25
C LEU A 239 21.91 4.09 -26.51
N LYS A 240 22.20 5.39 -26.65
CA LYS A 240 21.86 6.17 -27.83
C LYS A 240 22.55 5.63 -29.12
N ASP A 241 23.79 5.21 -28.98
CA ASP A 241 24.56 4.66 -30.10
C ASP A 241 24.11 3.24 -30.48
N GLN A 242 23.66 2.47 -29.49
CA GLN A 242 23.11 1.12 -29.69
C GLN A 242 21.73 1.16 -30.35
N PHE A 243 20.90 2.16 -29.99
CA PHE A 243 19.53 2.34 -30.50
C PHE A 243 19.34 3.75 -31.08
N PRO A 244 19.93 4.05 -32.23
CA PRO A 244 19.88 5.41 -32.80
C PRO A 244 18.46 5.85 -33.22
N THR A 245 17.58 4.92 -33.53
CA THR A 245 16.19 5.22 -33.92
C THR A 245 15.18 4.48 -33.04
N HIS A 246 13.91 4.91 -33.08
CA HIS A 246 12.82 4.19 -32.42
C HIS A 246 12.63 2.77 -32.97
N ALA A 247 12.89 2.56 -34.27
CA ALA A 247 12.79 1.26 -34.90
C ALA A 247 13.83 0.27 -34.37
N ASP A 248 15.04 0.75 -34.07
CA ASP A 248 16.10 -0.08 -33.48
C ASP A 248 15.76 -0.59 -32.09
N TYR A 249 15.01 0.20 -31.32
CA TYR A 249 14.60 -0.15 -29.96
C TYR A 249 13.29 -0.97 -29.91
N ALA A 250 12.40 -0.76 -30.87
CA ALA A 250 11.07 -1.36 -30.88
C ALA A 250 11.15 -2.89 -30.85
N GLY A 251 10.43 -3.50 -29.91
CA GLY A 251 10.38 -4.96 -29.74
C GLY A 251 11.63 -5.60 -29.15
N LYS A 252 12.56 -4.81 -28.60
CA LYS A 252 13.73 -5.34 -27.89
C LYS A 252 13.32 -5.87 -26.52
N GLN A 253 13.76 -7.07 -26.21
CA GLN A 253 13.66 -7.65 -24.88
C GLN A 253 14.71 -7.03 -23.96
N ILE A 254 14.53 -7.19 -22.65
CA ILE A 254 15.51 -6.68 -21.68
C ILE A 254 16.92 -7.26 -21.90
N THR A 255 16.98 -8.52 -22.33
CA THR A 255 18.23 -9.23 -22.66
C THR A 255 18.90 -8.80 -23.98
N ASP A 256 18.19 -8.05 -24.84
CA ASP A 256 18.75 -7.43 -26.05
C ASP A 256 19.38 -6.07 -25.73
N ILE A 257 19.07 -5.48 -24.57
CA ILE A 257 19.50 -4.15 -24.15
C ILE A 257 20.67 -4.24 -23.17
N PHE A 258 20.57 -5.15 -22.20
CA PHE A 258 21.56 -5.36 -21.15
C PHE A 258 22.15 -6.77 -21.21
N THR A 259 23.41 -6.87 -20.86
CA THR A 259 24.09 -8.16 -20.77
C THR A 259 23.57 -8.99 -19.60
N VAL A 260 23.78 -10.30 -19.67
CA VAL A 260 23.40 -11.23 -18.58
C VAL A 260 24.07 -10.83 -17.26
N ASP A 261 25.31 -10.36 -17.31
CA ASP A 261 26.05 -9.96 -16.12
C ASP A 261 25.50 -8.67 -15.51
N GLN A 262 25.11 -7.68 -16.32
CA GLN A 262 24.43 -6.47 -15.80
C GLN A 262 23.11 -6.82 -15.11
N LEU A 263 22.31 -7.70 -15.72
CA LEU A 263 21.03 -8.12 -15.15
C LEU A 263 21.20 -8.96 -13.89
N LYS A 264 22.22 -9.82 -13.82
CA LYS A 264 22.51 -10.62 -12.60
C LYS A 264 22.99 -9.77 -11.42
N ASN A 265 23.71 -8.68 -11.70
CA ASN A 265 24.22 -7.78 -10.67
C ASN A 265 23.18 -6.76 -10.21
N ALA A 266 22.08 -6.60 -10.93
CA ALA A 266 20.98 -5.74 -10.57
C ALA A 266 20.15 -6.35 -9.43
N ILE A 267 19.66 -5.50 -8.54
CA ILE A 267 18.61 -5.88 -7.59
C ILE A 267 17.35 -6.14 -8.39
N THR A 268 16.73 -7.30 -8.17
CA THR A 268 15.53 -7.71 -8.91
C THR A 268 14.39 -7.93 -7.94
N LYS A 269 13.23 -7.32 -8.22
CA LYS A 269 11.98 -7.59 -7.50
C LYS A 269 10.90 -7.99 -8.50
N ASN A 270 9.98 -8.85 -8.07
CA ASN A 270 8.90 -9.37 -8.88
C ASN A 270 7.55 -9.04 -8.26
N ALA A 271 6.55 -8.80 -9.11
CA ALA A 271 5.14 -8.78 -8.73
C ALA A 271 4.40 -9.83 -9.57
N TYR A 272 3.54 -10.60 -8.90
CA TYR A 272 2.76 -11.70 -9.50
C TYR A 272 1.28 -11.38 -9.58
N ILE A 273 0.79 -10.50 -8.70
CA ILE A 273 -0.62 -10.17 -8.52
C ILE A 273 -0.82 -8.67 -8.71
N PHE A 274 -1.75 -8.30 -9.61
CA PHE A 274 -2.23 -6.92 -9.76
C PHE A 274 -3.72 -6.77 -9.44
N ALA A 275 -4.43 -7.88 -9.21
CA ALA A 275 -5.82 -7.84 -8.83
C ALA A 275 -6.02 -7.19 -7.45
N ASN A 276 -7.02 -6.31 -7.32
CA ASN A 276 -7.61 -5.98 -6.04
C ASN A 276 -8.25 -7.25 -5.48
N SER A 277 -7.96 -7.60 -4.22
CA SER A 277 -8.17 -8.96 -3.72
C SER A 277 -8.61 -8.98 -2.27
N ILE A 278 -9.20 -10.10 -1.87
CA ILE A 278 -9.43 -10.46 -0.48
C ILE A 278 -8.65 -11.74 -0.17
N PHE A 279 -8.12 -11.82 1.03
CA PHE A 279 -7.49 -13.01 1.60
C PHE A 279 -8.31 -13.42 2.80
N TYR A 280 -9.08 -14.49 2.68
CA TYR A 280 -9.92 -15.00 3.75
C TYR A 280 -9.08 -15.73 4.79
N GLY A 281 -9.19 -15.28 6.05
CA GLY A 281 -8.67 -15.97 7.20
C GLY A 281 -9.44 -17.26 7.50
N ASN A 282 -8.93 -18.09 8.40
CA ASN A 282 -9.60 -19.31 8.81
C ASN A 282 -9.06 -19.82 10.17
N GLU A 283 -9.71 -20.84 10.72
CA GLU A 283 -9.39 -21.46 12.01
C GLU A 283 -7.94 -21.97 12.17
N THR A 284 -7.19 -22.12 11.06
CA THR A 284 -5.79 -22.57 11.10
C THR A 284 -4.78 -21.42 11.10
N GLY A 285 -5.26 -20.15 11.14
CA GLY A 285 -4.43 -18.95 11.05
C GLY A 285 -3.75 -18.80 9.69
N THR A 286 -4.36 -19.33 8.60
CA THR A 286 -3.85 -19.19 7.25
C THR A 286 -4.81 -18.40 6.37
N PHE A 287 -4.31 -17.83 5.27
CA PHE A 287 -5.10 -16.98 4.39
C PHE A 287 -5.31 -17.61 3.02
N ARG A 288 -6.54 -17.52 2.50
CA ARG A 288 -6.92 -18.00 1.17
C ARG A 288 -7.18 -16.84 0.22
N TYR A 289 -6.36 -16.73 -0.80
CA TYR A 289 -6.47 -15.70 -1.85
C TYR A 289 -7.74 -15.83 -2.69
N GLN A 290 -8.41 -14.68 -2.93
CA GLN A 290 -9.50 -14.55 -3.90
C GLN A 290 -9.49 -13.14 -4.53
N PRO A 291 -9.48 -13.01 -5.87
CA PRO A 291 -9.64 -11.71 -6.50
C PRO A 291 -11.08 -11.19 -6.31
N LEU A 292 -11.23 -9.89 -6.09
CA LEU A 292 -12.51 -9.20 -6.09
C LEU A 292 -13.16 -9.22 -7.49
N PRO A 293 -14.48 -8.97 -7.61
CA PRO A 293 -15.21 -8.90 -8.88
C PRO A 293 -14.58 -7.99 -9.93
N ALA A 294 -14.99 -8.15 -11.19
CA ALA A 294 -14.41 -7.44 -12.34
C ALA A 294 -14.49 -5.91 -12.20
N GLU A 295 -15.57 -5.41 -11.63
CA GLU A 295 -15.81 -3.97 -11.43
C GLU A 295 -14.76 -3.35 -10.49
N ALA A 296 -14.33 -4.09 -9.49
CA ALA A 296 -13.24 -3.68 -8.60
C ALA A 296 -11.86 -3.65 -9.30
N GLN A 297 -11.74 -4.24 -10.50
CA GLN A 297 -10.47 -4.33 -11.23
C GLN A 297 -10.26 -3.22 -12.26
N PHE A 298 -11.21 -2.29 -12.42
CA PHE A 298 -11.16 -1.30 -13.50
C PHE A 298 -10.16 -0.17 -13.23
N SER A 299 -9.78 0.05 -11.98
CA SER A 299 -8.83 1.10 -11.58
C SER A 299 -8.01 0.65 -10.37
N PRO A 300 -6.85 1.26 -10.10
CA PRO A 300 -6.16 1.09 -8.83
C PRO A 300 -7.07 1.45 -7.67
N VAL A 301 -7.02 0.65 -6.59
CA VAL A 301 -7.74 0.90 -5.34
C VAL A 301 -6.74 1.41 -4.30
N TYR A 302 -7.08 2.54 -3.67
CA TYR A 302 -6.25 3.21 -2.65
C TYR A 302 -6.97 3.35 -1.32
N ALA A 303 -8.27 3.07 -1.27
CA ALA A 303 -9.06 3.14 -0.06
C ALA A 303 -10.19 2.12 -0.09
N ILE A 304 -10.47 1.53 1.07
CA ILE A 304 -11.48 0.49 1.25
C ILE A 304 -12.15 0.73 2.59
N VAL A 305 -13.47 0.61 2.63
CA VAL A 305 -14.23 0.56 3.88
C VAL A 305 -15.27 -0.54 3.79
N SER A 306 -15.47 -1.26 4.90
CA SER A 306 -16.53 -2.26 5.07
C SER A 306 -17.69 -1.71 5.88
N GLY A 307 -18.88 -2.26 5.66
CA GLY A 307 -20.07 -1.94 6.43
C GLY A 307 -21.30 -2.63 5.83
N ASP A 308 -22.39 -2.71 6.58
CA ASP A 308 -23.69 -3.17 6.08
C ASP A 308 -24.45 -1.95 5.51
N PHE A 309 -24.14 -1.59 4.25
CA PHE A 309 -24.69 -0.38 3.62
C PHE A 309 -26.12 -0.56 3.10
N ASN A 310 -26.59 -1.79 2.98
CA ASN A 310 -27.93 -2.12 2.52
C ASN A 310 -28.88 -2.63 3.62
N SER A 311 -28.37 -2.80 4.85
CA SER A 311 -29.09 -3.31 6.03
C SER A 311 -29.60 -4.75 5.87
N ASP A 312 -28.84 -5.61 5.20
CA ASP A 312 -29.16 -7.04 5.05
C ASP A 312 -28.47 -7.95 6.09
N GLY A 313 -27.61 -7.38 6.91
CA GLY A 313 -26.86 -8.05 7.97
C GLY A 313 -25.52 -8.63 7.55
N TRP A 314 -25.11 -8.47 6.29
CA TRP A 314 -23.82 -8.87 5.76
C TRP A 314 -22.91 -7.66 5.50
N LYS A 315 -21.61 -7.86 5.52
CA LYS A 315 -20.67 -6.79 5.23
C LYS A 315 -20.53 -6.59 3.72
N ASP A 316 -20.69 -5.34 3.33
CA ASP A 316 -20.42 -4.82 2.00
C ASP A 316 -19.03 -4.16 1.96
N LEU A 317 -18.49 -3.97 0.76
CA LEU A 317 -17.24 -3.23 0.55
C LEU A 317 -17.49 -2.01 -0.33
N LEU A 318 -16.93 -0.88 0.07
CA LEU A 318 -16.86 0.32 -0.73
C LEU A 318 -15.39 0.63 -1.06
N LEU A 319 -15.08 0.72 -2.35
CA LEU A 319 -13.73 0.90 -2.86
C LEU A 319 -13.59 2.25 -3.55
N GLY A 320 -12.47 2.92 -3.29
CA GLY A 320 -12.08 4.17 -3.94
C GLY A 320 -10.68 4.11 -4.53
N GLY A 321 -10.47 4.85 -5.62
CA GLY A 321 -9.16 4.77 -6.27
C GLY A 321 -8.90 5.84 -7.31
N ASN A 322 -8.38 5.42 -8.45
CA ASN A 322 -7.85 6.22 -9.55
C ASN A 322 -6.44 6.75 -9.32
N PHE A 323 -5.69 6.90 -10.42
CA PHE A 323 -4.34 7.44 -10.38
C PHE A 323 -4.04 8.22 -11.67
N TYR A 324 -3.76 9.52 -11.53
CA TYR A 324 -3.52 10.45 -12.65
C TYR A 324 -2.04 10.76 -12.86
N GLY A 325 -1.18 10.44 -11.87
CA GLY A 325 0.26 10.72 -11.89
C GLY A 325 1.09 9.77 -12.76
N VAL A 326 0.52 9.25 -13.85
CA VAL A 326 1.20 8.37 -14.79
C VAL A 326 1.77 9.16 -15.97
N ASN A 327 2.79 8.58 -16.61
CA ASN A 327 3.30 9.12 -17.87
C ASN A 327 2.14 9.24 -18.88
N PRO A 328 1.94 10.41 -19.54
CA PRO A 328 0.84 10.66 -20.47
C PRO A 328 0.67 9.61 -21.59
N GLN A 329 1.75 8.97 -21.98
CA GLN A 329 1.74 7.92 -23.02
C GLN A 329 1.04 6.62 -22.56
N ARG A 330 0.80 6.45 -21.27
CA ARG A 330 0.15 5.26 -20.68
C ARG A 330 -1.35 5.47 -20.46
N GLY A 331 -1.79 6.71 -20.44
CA GLY A 331 -3.15 7.09 -20.08
C GLY A 331 -3.38 7.12 -18.57
N ARG A 332 -4.40 7.81 -18.14
CA ARG A 332 -4.80 7.88 -16.73
C ARG A 332 -5.52 6.60 -16.34
N TYR A 333 -5.38 6.24 -15.07
CA TYR A 333 -6.25 5.27 -14.42
C TYR A 333 -7.41 6.04 -13.79
N ASP A 334 -8.51 6.22 -14.52
CA ASP A 334 -9.65 7.08 -14.14
C ASP A 334 -11.02 6.38 -14.34
N ALA A 335 -11.01 5.06 -14.39
CA ALA A 335 -12.22 4.28 -14.67
C ALA A 335 -13.09 4.01 -13.43
N SER A 336 -12.65 4.36 -12.21
CA SER A 336 -13.45 4.19 -11.01
C SER A 336 -14.28 5.46 -10.71
N HIS A 337 -15.54 5.25 -10.37
CA HIS A 337 -16.47 6.25 -9.83
C HIS A 337 -16.92 5.91 -8.41
N GLY A 338 -16.10 5.16 -7.66
CA GLY A 338 -16.50 4.43 -6.47
C GLY A 338 -17.12 3.09 -6.87
N VAL A 339 -16.73 2.02 -6.18
CA VAL A 339 -17.27 0.67 -6.44
C VAL A 339 -17.88 0.16 -5.14
N MET A 340 -19.18 -0.12 -5.17
CA MET A 340 -19.89 -0.78 -4.10
C MET A 340 -20.07 -2.25 -4.45
N LEU A 341 -19.63 -3.10 -3.56
CA LEU A 341 -19.74 -4.56 -3.66
C LEU A 341 -20.59 -5.04 -2.50
N ILE A 342 -21.75 -5.60 -2.80
CA ILE A 342 -22.69 -6.15 -1.81
C ILE A 342 -22.24 -7.56 -1.44
N GLY A 343 -22.07 -7.83 -0.17
CA GLY A 343 -21.79 -9.16 0.35
C GLY A 343 -23.00 -10.09 0.17
N ASP A 344 -22.74 -11.36 -0.16
CA ASP A 344 -23.79 -12.35 -0.39
C ASP A 344 -24.00 -13.29 0.83
N GLY A 345 -23.39 -12.95 1.97
CA GLY A 345 -23.43 -13.76 3.19
C GLY A 345 -22.58 -15.03 3.12
N SER A 346 -21.67 -15.09 2.16
CA SER A 346 -20.67 -16.14 2.02
C SER A 346 -19.31 -15.52 1.64
N ASN A 347 -18.59 -16.09 0.74
CA ASN A 347 -17.32 -15.52 0.26
C ASN A 347 -17.48 -14.79 -1.10
N GLY A 348 -18.68 -14.31 -1.43
CA GLY A 348 -19.01 -13.68 -2.69
C GLY A 348 -19.44 -12.23 -2.55
N PHE A 349 -19.27 -11.47 -3.64
CA PHE A 349 -19.70 -10.09 -3.75
C PHE A 349 -20.44 -9.84 -5.06
N ILE A 350 -21.51 -9.06 -4.98
CA ILE A 350 -22.31 -8.62 -6.12
C ILE A 350 -22.05 -7.12 -6.35
N PRO A 351 -21.44 -6.73 -7.48
CA PRO A 351 -21.22 -5.32 -7.78
C PRO A 351 -22.55 -4.58 -7.97
N MET A 352 -22.69 -3.44 -7.30
CA MET A 352 -23.84 -2.54 -7.46
C MET A 352 -23.54 -1.47 -8.52
N SER A 353 -24.49 -1.25 -9.43
CA SER A 353 -24.33 -0.20 -10.44
C SER A 353 -24.40 1.21 -9.82
N ILE A 354 -23.91 2.22 -10.56
CA ILE A 354 -24.01 3.64 -10.15
C ILE A 354 -25.46 4.08 -9.99
N GLN A 355 -26.37 3.55 -10.80
CA GLN A 355 -27.81 3.86 -10.75
C GLN A 355 -28.45 3.31 -9.48
N GLU A 356 -28.03 2.15 -9.02
CA GLU A 356 -28.53 1.51 -7.80
C GLU A 356 -27.92 2.10 -6.54
N SER A 357 -26.60 2.27 -6.52
CA SER A 357 -25.86 2.80 -5.36
C SER A 357 -25.99 4.30 -5.19
N GLY A 358 -26.24 5.05 -6.27
CA GLY A 358 -26.17 6.51 -6.29
C GLY A 358 -24.75 7.07 -6.17
N LEU A 359 -23.73 6.21 -6.11
CA LEU A 359 -22.33 6.63 -6.00
C LEU A 359 -21.81 7.14 -7.34
N ASN A 360 -21.24 8.34 -7.32
CA ASN A 360 -20.51 8.91 -8.46
C ASN A 360 -19.33 9.72 -7.94
N VAL A 361 -18.32 9.02 -7.46
CA VAL A 361 -17.11 9.60 -6.88
C VAL A 361 -16.10 9.82 -8.00
N THR A 362 -15.76 11.06 -8.26
CA THR A 362 -14.76 11.44 -9.28
C THR A 362 -13.45 11.88 -8.63
N GLY A 363 -12.35 11.80 -9.37
CA GLY A 363 -11.04 12.20 -8.88
C GLY A 363 -10.22 11.02 -8.36
N GLN A 364 -9.15 11.34 -7.67
CA GLN A 364 -8.23 10.35 -7.09
C GLN A 364 -8.54 10.18 -5.60
N VAL A 365 -9.31 9.16 -5.24
CA VAL A 365 -9.57 8.83 -3.83
C VAL A 365 -8.29 8.31 -3.19
N ARG A 366 -8.05 8.73 -1.95
CA ARG A 366 -6.90 8.28 -1.15
C ARG A 366 -7.31 7.69 0.18
N ASP A 367 -8.49 8.08 0.67
CA ASP A 367 -9.04 7.51 1.88
C ASP A 367 -10.57 7.57 1.86
N ILE A 368 -11.21 6.63 2.56
CA ILE A 368 -12.67 6.55 2.74
C ILE A 368 -12.92 6.23 4.21
N ILE A 369 -13.72 7.06 4.86
CA ILE A 369 -14.15 6.81 6.22
C ILE A 369 -15.66 6.87 6.34
N SER A 370 -16.22 6.00 7.18
CA SER A 370 -17.61 6.12 7.65
C SER A 370 -17.62 6.85 8.99
N ILE A 371 -18.52 7.80 9.13
CA ILE A 371 -18.72 8.54 10.37
C ILE A 371 -20.19 8.52 10.76
N THR A 372 -20.44 8.33 12.06
CA THR A 372 -21.76 8.51 12.64
C THR A 372 -21.90 9.95 13.11
N TYR A 373 -22.95 10.65 12.66
CA TYR A 373 -23.23 12.01 13.07
C TYR A 373 -24.65 12.13 13.66
N GLN A 374 -25.16 13.31 13.80
CA GLN A 374 -26.43 13.61 14.50
C GLN A 374 -27.53 12.52 14.37
N GLN A 375 -28.02 12.04 15.53
CA GLN A 375 -29.13 11.05 15.64
C GLN A 375 -28.81 9.65 15.05
N GLY A 376 -27.53 9.23 15.05
CA GLY A 376 -27.13 7.93 14.54
C GLY A 376 -27.14 7.79 13.01
N ARG A 377 -27.15 8.91 12.28
CA ARG A 377 -27.02 8.89 10.81
C ARG A 377 -25.57 8.62 10.41
N GLU A 378 -25.40 7.88 9.36
CA GLU A 378 -24.10 7.57 8.79
C GLU A 378 -23.81 8.42 7.56
N ALA A 379 -22.56 8.85 7.45
CA ALA A 379 -22.03 9.50 6.27
C ALA A 379 -20.68 8.90 5.90
N ILE A 380 -20.47 8.72 4.61
CA ILE A 380 -19.23 8.23 4.02
C ILE A 380 -18.51 9.41 3.39
N LEU A 381 -17.28 9.62 3.81
CA LEU A 381 -16.41 10.70 3.35
C LEU A 381 -15.31 10.13 2.46
N PHE A 382 -15.17 10.71 1.28
CA PHE A 382 -14.10 10.39 0.34
C PHE A 382 -13.05 11.49 0.34
N ALA A 383 -11.87 11.21 0.88
CA ALA A 383 -10.72 12.10 0.80
C ALA A 383 -10.02 11.92 -0.55
N LYS A 384 -9.79 13.03 -1.25
CA LYS A 384 -9.28 13.02 -2.62
C LYS A 384 -7.98 13.81 -2.75
N ASN A 385 -7.06 13.29 -3.55
CA ASN A 385 -5.80 13.97 -3.84
C ASN A 385 -6.06 15.27 -4.62
N ASN A 386 -5.64 16.41 -4.04
CA ASN A 386 -5.73 17.74 -4.61
C ASN A 386 -7.16 18.13 -5.08
N ASP A 387 -8.18 17.68 -4.34
CA ASP A 387 -9.59 17.96 -4.62
C ASP A 387 -10.40 18.05 -3.30
N LYS A 388 -11.64 18.51 -3.38
CA LYS A 388 -12.54 18.62 -2.23
C LYS A 388 -12.99 17.24 -1.76
N ILE A 389 -13.19 17.11 -0.45
CA ILE A 389 -13.86 15.95 0.14
C ILE A 389 -15.27 15.82 -0.46
N GLN A 390 -15.65 14.61 -0.82
CA GLN A 390 -17.00 14.27 -1.26
C GLN A 390 -17.69 13.46 -0.19
N VAL A 391 -18.94 13.80 0.12
CA VAL A 391 -19.69 13.18 1.22
C VAL A 391 -20.98 12.58 0.68
N TYR A 392 -21.26 11.35 1.08
CA TYR A 392 -22.53 10.66 0.85
C TYR A 392 -23.17 10.31 2.19
N THR A 393 -24.48 10.30 2.23
CA THR A 393 -25.25 9.84 3.38
C THR A 393 -25.91 8.54 3.02
N VAL A 394 -25.83 7.55 3.92
CA VAL A 394 -26.57 6.29 3.77
C VAL A 394 -28.05 6.60 3.94
N ALA A 395 -28.88 6.23 2.94
CA ALA A 395 -30.31 6.38 3.03
C ALA A 395 -30.88 5.37 4.03
N ASN A 396 -31.54 5.82 5.07
CA ASN A 396 -32.34 4.92 5.91
C ASN A 396 -33.58 4.50 5.12
N ASN A 397 -33.69 3.25 4.74
CA ASN A 397 -34.88 2.66 4.14
C ASN A 397 -36.01 2.47 5.17
#